data_ec65e017c5df6ebf190764ca8d30a393
#
_entry.id   ec65e017c5df6ebf190764ca8d30a393
#
_cell.length_a   1.000
_cell.length_b   1.000
_cell.length_c   1.000
_cell.angle_alpha   90.00
_cell.angle_beta   90.00
_cell.angle_gamma   90.00
#
_symmetry.space_group_name_H-M   'P 1'
#
loop_
_entity.id
_entity.type
_entity.pdbx_description
1 polymer ?
#
loop_
_entity_poly.entity_id
_entity_poly.type
_entity_poly.pdbx_seq_one_letter_code
_entity_poly.pdbx_strand_id
1 'polypeptide(L)'
;PLWRKSPAGQARALTLLLYALLAFLPSSWASYSCAFYRDNIFPALCLLFFAGMAGAALRAVFYTRQQAPIWPWLLAAGVGLACGYLNREDAGLFLLPFAIAATLCMLVVLLHRRRWLCAAAQVIPYAVLAAGVGIFCALNQHWYGVWGLSDFSEGSFADAMGAMTRVATDSGEPLLSVPADAREKLYAEIPQLQCLQYWLEEDPQLQNDFRDPELDDYRAGSFYWAIRRAAQYEAFMPTLPPPMPIGRA
;
A
#
# COMPACT_ATOMS: atom_id res chain seq x y z
N PRO A 1 6.08 -11.56 32.87
CA PRO A 1 6.93 -11.38 34.04
C PRO A 1 6.66 -10.07 34.78
N LEU A 2 6.71 -8.91 34.14
CA LEU A 2 6.41 -7.61 34.77
C LEU A 2 4.95 -7.53 35.29
N TRP A 3 4.01 -8.12 34.56
CA TRP A 3 2.59 -8.19 34.91
C TRP A 3 2.28 -9.04 36.15
N ARG A 4 3.13 -9.97 36.49
CA ARG A 4 2.95 -10.88 37.64
C ARG A 4 3.33 -10.24 38.96
N LYS A 5 4.16 -9.16 38.92
CA LYS A 5 4.64 -8.44 40.11
C LYS A 5 3.87 -7.16 40.41
N SER A 6 3.07 -6.68 39.45
CA SER A 6 2.24 -5.49 39.59
C SER A 6 0.84 -5.86 40.12
N PRO A 7 0.29 -5.14 41.09
CA PRO A 7 -1.11 -5.30 41.46
C PRO A 7 -1.97 -5.17 40.20
N ALA A 8 -2.96 -6.05 40.06
CA ALA A 8 -3.79 -6.13 38.84
C ALA A 8 -4.42 -4.77 38.45
N GLY A 9 -4.68 -3.91 39.42
CA GLY A 9 -5.19 -2.56 39.19
C GLY A 9 -4.20 -1.62 38.53
N GLN A 10 -2.92 -1.64 38.94
CA GLN A 10 -1.87 -0.79 38.35
C GLN A 10 -1.57 -1.20 36.91
N ALA A 11 -1.54 -2.50 36.62
CA ALA A 11 -1.33 -3.00 35.28
C ALA A 11 -2.48 -2.59 34.34
N ARG A 12 -3.72 -2.67 34.80
CA ARG A 12 -4.90 -2.20 34.03
C ARG A 12 -4.88 -0.69 33.81
N ALA A 13 -4.56 0.09 34.84
CA ALA A 13 -4.44 1.54 34.74
C ALA A 13 -3.35 1.96 33.74
N LEU A 14 -2.18 1.31 33.79
CA LEU A 14 -1.10 1.58 32.82
C LEU A 14 -1.51 1.20 31.38
N THR A 15 -2.20 0.09 31.19
CA THR A 15 -2.70 -0.30 29.86
C THR A 15 -3.72 0.70 29.33
N LEU A 16 -4.66 1.13 30.17
CA LEU A 16 -5.65 2.14 29.79
C LEU A 16 -5.00 3.49 29.48
N LEU A 17 -4.00 3.89 30.27
CA LEU A 17 -3.24 5.12 30.03
C LEU A 17 -2.50 5.05 28.69
N LEU A 18 -1.79 3.96 28.42
CA LEU A 18 -1.08 3.76 27.14
C LEU A 18 -2.06 3.72 25.98
N TYR A 19 -3.19 3.06 26.13
CA TYR A 19 -4.24 3.05 25.11
C TYR A 19 -4.79 4.46 24.88
N ALA A 20 -5.10 5.19 25.93
CA ALA A 20 -5.59 6.57 25.83
C ALA A 20 -4.54 7.48 25.15
N LEU A 21 -3.26 7.38 25.55
CA LEU A 21 -2.19 8.12 24.91
C LEU A 21 -2.08 7.81 23.41
N LEU A 22 -2.15 6.55 23.01
CA LEU A 22 -2.13 6.15 21.60
C LEU A 22 -3.38 6.62 20.84
N ALA A 23 -4.56 6.50 21.46
CA ALA A 23 -5.83 6.88 20.85
C ALA A 23 -5.99 8.41 20.69
N PHE A 24 -5.45 9.19 21.65
CA PHE A 24 -5.57 10.65 21.69
C PHE A 24 -4.30 11.39 21.27
N LEU A 25 -3.33 10.71 20.64
CA LEU A 25 -2.20 11.37 20.03
C LEU A 25 -2.69 12.35 18.94
N PRO A 26 -2.18 13.60 18.91
CA PRO A 26 -2.56 14.58 17.89
C PRO A 26 -2.40 14.07 16.47
N SER A 27 -1.39 13.24 16.22
CA SER A 27 -1.16 12.60 14.92
C SER A 27 -2.29 11.65 14.49
N SER A 28 -3.03 11.08 15.45
CA SER A 28 -4.19 10.22 15.14
C SER A 28 -5.44 11.03 14.74
N TRP A 29 -5.46 12.32 15.06
CA TRP A 29 -6.58 13.22 14.82
C TRP A 29 -6.30 14.26 13.76
N ALA A 30 -5.04 14.42 13.36
CA ALA A 30 -4.67 15.42 12.38
C ALA A 30 -5.23 15.09 11.00
N SER A 31 -5.67 16.11 10.30
CA SER A 31 -5.97 16.24 8.87
C SER A 31 -6.83 15.17 8.19
N TYR A 32 -6.70 13.89 8.54
CA TYR A 32 -7.33 12.76 7.84
C TYR A 32 -8.48 12.11 8.60
N SER A 33 -8.76 12.50 9.84
CA SER A 33 -9.78 11.86 10.67
C SER A 33 -11.21 12.00 10.12
N CYS A 34 -11.45 12.98 9.28
CA CYS A 34 -12.74 13.21 8.63
C CYS A 34 -12.83 12.64 7.20
N ALA A 35 -11.73 12.12 6.65
CA ALA A 35 -11.69 11.56 5.31
C ALA A 35 -11.60 10.02 5.39
N PHE A 36 -12.38 9.33 4.55
CA PHE A 36 -12.21 7.89 4.32
C PHE A 36 -10.97 7.67 3.47
N TYR A 37 -9.81 7.71 4.13
CA TYR A 37 -8.55 7.51 3.45
C TYR A 37 -7.83 6.28 4.02
N ARG A 38 -7.19 5.50 3.14
CA ARG A 38 -6.52 4.24 3.50
C ARG A 38 -5.48 4.41 4.61
N ASP A 39 -4.81 5.55 4.67
CA ASP A 39 -3.78 5.82 5.67
C ASP A 39 -4.30 5.91 7.10
N ASN A 40 -5.60 6.14 7.29
CA ASN A 40 -6.21 6.19 8.63
C ASN A 40 -6.26 4.82 9.31
N ILE A 41 -6.47 3.76 8.55
CA ILE A 41 -6.55 2.40 9.10
C ILE A 41 -5.17 1.73 9.19
N PHE A 42 -4.21 2.17 8.37
CA PHE A 42 -2.90 1.54 8.26
C PHE A 42 -2.13 1.45 9.58
N PRO A 43 -2.05 2.49 10.45
CA PRO A 43 -1.39 2.39 11.75
C PRO A 43 -2.03 1.33 12.66
N ALA A 44 -3.36 1.18 12.62
CA ALA A 44 -4.05 0.18 13.41
C ALA A 44 -3.71 -1.26 12.94
N LEU A 45 -3.57 -1.46 11.62
CA LEU A 45 -3.15 -2.73 11.04
C LEU A 45 -1.69 -3.07 11.40
N CYS A 46 -0.80 -2.08 11.40
CA CYS A 46 0.57 -2.23 11.90
C CYS A 46 0.60 -2.61 13.38
N LEU A 47 -0.18 -1.94 14.22
CA LEU A 47 -0.30 -2.27 15.64
C LEU A 47 -0.82 -3.70 15.86
N LEU A 48 -1.82 -4.11 15.10
CA LEU A 48 -2.34 -5.49 15.15
C LEU A 48 -1.26 -6.50 14.79
N PHE A 49 -0.49 -6.24 13.73
CA PHE A 49 0.62 -7.08 13.31
C PHE A 49 1.69 -7.19 14.41
N PHE A 50 2.20 -6.06 14.90
CA PHE A 50 3.25 -6.05 15.92
C PHE A 50 2.76 -6.64 17.26
N ALA A 51 1.54 -6.36 17.68
CA ALA A 51 0.95 -6.95 18.88
C ALA A 51 0.81 -8.47 18.74
N GLY A 52 0.40 -8.94 17.56
CA GLY A 52 0.33 -10.37 17.25
C GLY A 52 1.68 -11.05 17.32
N MET A 53 2.71 -10.50 16.65
CA MET A 53 4.06 -11.04 16.69
C MET A 53 4.66 -11.02 18.09
N ALA A 54 4.53 -9.91 18.83
CA ALA A 54 4.99 -9.80 20.21
C ALA A 54 4.26 -10.76 21.15
N GLY A 55 2.94 -10.90 21.00
CA GLY A 55 2.14 -11.85 21.77
C GLY A 55 2.54 -13.32 21.53
N ALA A 56 2.84 -13.68 20.29
CA ALA A 56 3.37 -15.01 19.93
C ALA A 56 4.76 -15.22 20.52
N ALA A 57 5.67 -14.25 20.37
CA ALA A 57 7.04 -14.30 20.89
C ALA A 57 7.08 -14.42 22.41
N LEU A 58 6.30 -13.62 23.12
CA LEU A 58 6.20 -13.68 24.59
C LEU A 58 5.74 -15.07 25.06
N ARG A 59 4.76 -15.66 24.36
CA ARG A 59 4.31 -17.02 24.66
C ARG A 59 5.33 -18.10 24.31
N ALA A 60 6.03 -17.94 23.21
CA ALA A 60 7.10 -18.85 22.82
C ALA A 60 8.25 -18.85 23.82
N VAL A 61 8.61 -17.69 24.36
CA VAL A 61 9.79 -17.51 25.24
C VAL A 61 9.45 -17.78 26.72
N PHE A 62 8.37 -17.19 27.24
CA PHE A 62 8.10 -17.15 28.68
C PHE A 62 7.13 -18.20 29.18
N TYR A 63 6.27 -18.76 28.33
CA TYR A 63 5.32 -19.75 28.73
C TYR A 63 5.82 -21.16 28.37
N THR A 64 6.42 -21.84 29.36
CA THR A 64 6.96 -23.20 29.21
C THR A 64 5.88 -24.29 29.15
N ARG A 65 4.67 -24.03 29.63
CA ARG A 65 3.57 -25.01 29.60
C ARG A 65 2.85 -25.00 28.26
N GLN A 66 2.53 -26.17 27.76
CA GLN A 66 1.78 -26.45 26.50
C GLN A 66 0.40 -25.75 26.40
N GLN A 67 -0.06 -25.13 27.46
CA GLN A 67 -1.43 -24.58 27.61
C GLN A 67 -1.62 -23.15 27.07
N ALA A 68 -0.59 -22.47 26.62
CA ALA A 68 -0.75 -21.13 26.04
C ALA A 68 -0.62 -21.20 24.50
N PRO A 69 -1.74 -21.27 23.76
CA PRO A 69 -1.69 -21.35 22.31
C PRO A 69 -1.09 -20.07 21.71
N ILE A 70 -0.17 -20.22 20.76
CA ILE A 70 0.45 -19.10 20.05
C ILE A 70 -0.33 -18.77 18.77
N TRP A 71 -1.09 -19.72 18.24
CA TRP A 71 -1.78 -19.58 16.95
C TRP A 71 -2.75 -18.38 16.86
N PRO A 72 -3.51 -17.99 17.91
CA PRO A 72 -4.41 -16.84 17.79
C PRO A 72 -3.65 -15.51 17.57
N TRP A 73 -2.45 -15.43 18.17
CA TRP A 73 -1.57 -14.28 18.03
C TRP A 73 -0.92 -14.22 16.64
N LEU A 74 -0.53 -15.39 16.11
CA LEU A 74 -0.02 -15.50 14.75
C LEU A 74 -1.12 -15.22 13.72
N LEU A 75 -2.37 -15.61 14.00
CA LEU A 75 -3.51 -15.27 13.17
C LEU A 75 -3.76 -13.75 13.16
N ALA A 76 -3.74 -13.11 14.34
CA ALA A 76 -3.86 -11.66 14.44
C ALA A 76 -2.72 -10.94 13.70
N ALA A 77 -1.48 -11.44 13.84
CA ALA A 77 -0.35 -10.94 13.07
C ALA A 77 -0.55 -11.11 11.56
N GLY A 78 -1.05 -12.27 11.14
CA GLY A 78 -1.35 -12.56 9.73
C GLY A 78 -2.42 -11.62 9.15
N VAL A 79 -3.50 -11.37 9.88
CA VAL A 79 -4.54 -10.41 9.49
C VAL A 79 -3.95 -9.01 9.38
N GLY A 80 -3.18 -8.56 10.39
CA GLY A 80 -2.50 -7.26 10.34
C GLY A 80 -1.54 -7.12 9.17
N LEU A 81 -0.77 -8.19 8.87
CA LEU A 81 0.17 -8.24 7.75
C LEU A 81 -0.57 -8.22 6.40
N ALA A 82 -1.57 -9.08 6.23
CA ALA A 82 -2.33 -9.18 4.97
C ALA A 82 -3.11 -7.90 4.67
N CYS A 83 -3.87 -7.39 5.64
CA CYS A 83 -4.63 -6.17 5.46
C CYS A 83 -3.71 -4.94 5.32
N GLY A 84 -2.58 -4.89 6.04
CA GLY A 84 -1.59 -3.83 5.89
C GLY A 84 -0.97 -3.83 4.50
N TYR A 85 -0.59 -5.00 4.00
CA TYR A 85 -0.04 -5.15 2.65
C TYR A 85 -1.03 -4.76 1.55
N LEU A 86 -2.29 -5.19 1.68
CA LEU A 86 -3.35 -4.85 0.72
C LEU A 86 -3.78 -3.38 0.82
N ASN A 87 -3.58 -2.75 1.98
CA ASN A 87 -3.91 -1.34 2.18
C ASN A 87 -2.86 -0.40 1.59
N ARG A 88 -1.56 -0.78 1.70
CA ARG A 88 -0.42 0.02 1.19
C ARG A 88 0.64 -0.89 0.59
N GLU A 89 1.00 -0.63 -0.64
CA GLU A 89 2.01 -1.40 -1.40
C GLU A 89 3.40 -1.34 -0.75
N ASP A 90 3.77 -0.18 -0.18
CA ASP A 90 5.03 0.03 0.53
C ASP A 90 5.11 -0.71 1.88
N ALA A 91 3.99 -1.15 2.44
CA ALA A 91 3.98 -1.96 3.67
C ALA A 91 4.78 -3.27 3.52
N GLY A 92 4.83 -3.83 2.32
CA GLY A 92 5.65 -5.00 2.02
C GLY A 92 7.14 -4.78 2.24
N LEU A 93 7.63 -3.55 2.08
CA LEU A 93 9.05 -3.23 2.23
C LEU A 93 9.55 -3.30 3.68
N PHE A 94 8.68 -3.14 4.68
CA PHE A 94 9.08 -3.17 6.09
C PHE A 94 8.34 -4.21 6.93
N LEU A 95 7.03 -4.42 6.74
CA LEU A 95 6.30 -5.41 7.53
C LEU A 95 6.73 -6.84 7.20
N LEU A 96 6.94 -7.15 5.93
CA LEU A 96 7.31 -8.51 5.50
C LEU A 96 8.74 -8.90 5.93
N PRO A 97 9.78 -8.08 5.71
CA PRO A 97 11.11 -8.37 6.25
C PRO A 97 11.14 -8.50 7.77
N PHE A 98 10.40 -7.64 8.49
CA PHE A 98 10.28 -7.75 9.93
C PHE A 98 9.59 -9.06 10.34
N ALA A 99 8.50 -9.45 9.68
CA ALA A 99 7.82 -10.72 9.92
C ALA A 99 8.77 -11.91 9.76
N ILE A 100 9.54 -11.93 8.66
CA ILE A 100 10.51 -12.98 8.37
C ILE A 100 11.59 -13.02 9.47
N ALA A 101 12.20 -11.89 9.79
CA ALA A 101 13.23 -11.84 10.83
C ALA A 101 12.71 -12.29 12.19
N ALA A 102 11.54 -11.81 12.62
CA ALA A 102 10.91 -12.21 13.87
C ALA A 102 10.55 -13.70 13.90
N THR A 103 10.05 -14.23 12.78
CA THR A 103 9.75 -15.66 12.63
C THR A 103 11.01 -16.50 12.73
N LEU A 104 12.10 -16.15 12.07
CA LEU A 104 13.37 -16.87 12.14
C LEU A 104 13.91 -16.90 13.58
N CYS A 105 13.89 -15.75 14.27
CA CYS A 105 14.28 -15.69 15.68
C CYS A 105 13.41 -16.59 16.58
N MET A 106 12.07 -16.56 16.36
CA MET A 106 11.16 -17.43 17.11
C MET A 106 11.38 -18.92 16.78
N LEU A 107 11.63 -19.28 15.52
CA LEU A 107 11.90 -20.65 15.11
C LEU A 107 13.13 -21.22 15.82
N VAL A 108 14.23 -20.45 15.91
CA VAL A 108 15.43 -20.88 16.65
C VAL A 108 15.07 -21.25 18.09
N VAL A 109 14.32 -20.39 18.79
CA VAL A 109 13.89 -20.60 20.17
C VAL A 109 12.97 -21.82 20.30
N LEU A 110 11.98 -21.93 19.41
CA LEU A 110 10.97 -23.01 19.43
C LEU A 110 11.58 -24.39 19.13
N LEU A 111 12.49 -24.47 18.15
CA LEU A 111 13.21 -25.69 17.78
C LEU A 111 14.16 -26.13 18.90
N HIS A 112 14.90 -25.20 19.49
CA HIS A 112 15.75 -25.48 20.65
C HIS A 112 14.94 -26.04 21.83
N ARG A 113 13.72 -25.55 22.02
CA ARG A 113 12.79 -26.02 23.06
C ARG A 113 11.95 -27.23 22.64
N ARG A 114 12.21 -27.83 21.47
CA ARG A 114 11.48 -28.95 20.88
C ARG A 114 9.95 -28.74 20.79
N ARG A 115 9.52 -27.50 20.57
CA ARG A 115 8.08 -27.13 20.42
C ARG A 115 7.68 -27.15 18.95
N TRP A 116 7.72 -28.32 18.33
CA TRP A 116 7.52 -28.50 16.88
C TRP A 116 6.18 -27.95 16.35
N LEU A 117 5.08 -28.18 17.07
CA LEU A 117 3.76 -27.67 16.68
C LEU A 117 3.72 -26.13 16.68
N CYS A 118 4.39 -25.49 17.65
CA CYS A 118 4.50 -24.05 17.70
C CYS A 118 5.43 -23.51 16.61
N ALA A 119 6.45 -24.26 16.22
CA ALA A 119 7.32 -23.93 15.11
C ALA A 119 6.55 -24.05 13.77
N ALA A 120 5.79 -25.12 13.58
CA ALA A 120 4.93 -25.27 12.39
C ALA A 120 3.87 -24.15 12.31
N ALA A 121 3.32 -23.72 13.43
CA ALA A 121 2.33 -22.64 13.46
C ALA A 121 2.89 -21.30 12.96
N GLN A 122 4.22 -21.10 12.88
CA GLN A 122 4.83 -19.88 12.34
C GLN A 122 4.50 -19.64 10.85
N VAL A 123 3.97 -20.61 10.14
CA VAL A 123 3.47 -20.45 8.76
C VAL A 123 2.18 -19.65 8.69
N ILE A 124 1.41 -19.56 9.78
CA ILE A 124 0.07 -18.94 9.80
C ILE A 124 0.05 -17.50 9.23
N PRO A 125 0.92 -16.56 9.67
CA PRO A 125 0.90 -15.19 9.14
C PRO A 125 1.07 -15.14 7.61
N TYR A 126 1.93 -15.99 7.06
CA TYR A 126 2.20 -16.05 5.62
C TYR A 126 1.07 -16.72 4.85
N ALA A 127 0.45 -17.74 5.42
CA ALA A 127 -0.72 -18.38 4.84
C ALA A 127 -1.91 -17.39 4.76
N VAL A 128 -2.10 -16.57 5.80
CA VAL A 128 -3.13 -15.52 5.81
C VAL A 128 -2.82 -14.45 4.79
N LEU A 129 -1.55 -14.01 4.68
CA LEU A 129 -1.11 -13.08 3.65
C LEU A 129 -1.38 -13.63 2.24
N ALA A 130 -0.93 -14.84 1.97
CA ALA A 130 -1.11 -15.48 0.67
C ALA A 130 -2.60 -15.65 0.32
N ALA A 131 -3.42 -16.06 1.29
CA ALA A 131 -4.86 -16.16 1.11
C ALA A 131 -5.50 -14.78 0.84
N GLY A 132 -5.12 -13.74 1.59
CA GLY A 132 -5.61 -12.38 1.40
C GLY A 132 -5.28 -11.84 0.01
N VAL A 133 -4.01 -11.96 -0.42
CA VAL A 133 -3.55 -11.57 -1.76
C VAL A 133 -4.28 -12.38 -2.84
N GLY A 134 -4.37 -13.70 -2.68
CA GLY A 134 -5.05 -14.56 -3.65
C GLY A 134 -6.53 -14.24 -3.81
N ILE A 135 -7.23 -13.99 -2.70
CA ILE A 135 -8.65 -13.58 -2.72
C ILE A 135 -8.79 -12.23 -3.44
N PHE A 136 -7.93 -11.28 -3.14
CA PHE A 136 -7.98 -9.94 -3.77
C PHE A 136 -7.72 -10.02 -5.27
N CYS A 137 -6.69 -10.75 -5.70
CA CYS A 137 -6.42 -10.99 -7.13
C CYS A 137 -7.57 -11.71 -7.83
N ALA A 138 -8.20 -12.70 -7.17
CA ALA A 138 -9.35 -13.42 -7.72
C ALA A 138 -10.57 -12.49 -7.89
N LEU A 139 -10.80 -11.58 -6.95
CA LEU A 139 -11.86 -10.57 -7.06
C LEU A 139 -11.57 -9.59 -8.21
N ASN A 140 -10.34 -9.13 -8.36
CA ASN A 140 -9.93 -8.27 -9.47
C ASN A 140 -10.11 -9.00 -10.81
N GLN A 141 -9.72 -10.27 -10.89
CA GLN A 141 -9.94 -11.08 -12.08
C GLN A 141 -11.42 -11.25 -12.42
N HIS A 142 -12.28 -11.42 -11.40
CA HIS A 142 -13.71 -11.60 -11.61
C HIS A 142 -14.40 -10.33 -12.11
N TRP A 143 -14.08 -9.17 -11.52
CA TRP A 143 -14.77 -7.91 -11.85
C TRP A 143 -14.11 -7.07 -12.92
N TYR A 144 -12.78 -7.13 -13.01
CA TYR A 144 -11.99 -6.29 -13.92
C TYR A 144 -11.25 -7.07 -15.00
N GLY A 145 -11.28 -8.42 -14.95
CA GLY A 145 -10.59 -9.26 -15.92
C GLY A 145 -9.06 -9.28 -15.80
N VAL A 146 -8.51 -8.73 -14.71
CA VAL A 146 -7.07 -8.60 -14.49
C VAL A 146 -6.68 -9.30 -13.19
N TRP A 147 -5.71 -10.21 -13.28
CA TRP A 147 -5.11 -10.84 -12.11
C TRP A 147 -3.93 -9.99 -11.64
N GLY A 148 -4.12 -9.20 -10.61
CA GLY A 148 -3.09 -8.31 -10.06
C GLY A 148 -3.57 -7.58 -8.81
N LEU A 149 -2.63 -6.95 -8.09
CA LEU A 149 -2.93 -6.17 -6.88
C LEU A 149 -3.18 -4.70 -7.20
N SER A 150 -2.36 -4.12 -8.08
CA SER A 150 -2.39 -2.71 -8.40
C SER A 150 -2.02 -2.49 -9.85
N ASP A 151 -2.80 -1.67 -10.54
CA ASP A 151 -2.54 -1.23 -11.90
C ASP A 151 -1.37 -0.23 -12.00
N PHE A 152 -0.90 0.32 -10.87
CA PHE A 152 0.29 1.17 -10.82
C PHE A 152 1.60 0.39 -10.84
N SER A 153 1.60 -0.85 -10.35
CA SER A 153 2.79 -1.71 -10.26
C SER A 153 2.83 -2.80 -11.33
N GLU A 154 1.67 -3.15 -11.89
CA GLU A 154 1.54 -4.29 -12.81
C GLU A 154 0.52 -3.98 -13.92
N GLY A 155 0.77 -4.54 -15.11
CA GLY A 155 -0.14 -4.49 -16.25
C GLY A 155 0.06 -3.28 -17.16
N SER A 156 -0.89 -3.09 -18.08
CA SER A 156 -0.77 -2.15 -19.21
C SER A 156 -0.58 -0.69 -18.80
N PHE A 157 -1.14 -0.27 -17.67
CA PHE A 157 -0.95 1.10 -17.18
C PHE A 157 0.49 1.31 -16.70
N ALA A 158 1.04 0.38 -15.91
CA ALA A 158 2.42 0.43 -15.45
C ALA A 158 3.41 0.38 -16.63
N ASP A 159 3.15 -0.47 -17.63
CA ASP A 159 3.95 -0.56 -18.85
C ASP A 159 3.92 0.73 -19.66
N ALA A 160 2.75 1.34 -19.81
CA ALA A 160 2.58 2.62 -20.49
C ALA A 160 3.34 3.74 -19.77
N MET A 161 3.20 3.83 -18.45
CA MET A 161 3.94 4.81 -17.64
C MET A 161 5.44 4.60 -17.76
N GLY A 162 5.91 3.36 -17.66
CA GLY A 162 7.31 3.02 -17.86
C GLY A 162 7.83 3.35 -19.26
N ALA A 163 7.00 3.26 -20.30
CA ALA A 163 7.37 3.67 -21.66
C ALA A 163 7.47 5.20 -21.78
N MET A 164 6.51 5.93 -21.21
CA MET A 164 6.50 7.41 -21.24
C MET A 164 7.71 8.02 -20.56
N THR A 165 8.17 7.44 -19.44
CA THR A 165 9.37 7.92 -18.74
C THR A 165 10.68 7.69 -19.48
N ARG A 166 10.68 6.93 -20.58
CA ARG A 166 11.86 6.66 -21.43
C ARG A 166 11.94 7.58 -22.64
N VAL A 167 10.96 8.45 -22.84
CA VAL A 167 11.00 9.41 -23.95
C VAL A 167 12.12 10.40 -23.71
N ALA A 168 12.94 10.61 -24.73
CA ALA A 168 14.07 11.54 -24.66
C ALA A 168 13.55 12.97 -24.42
N THR A 169 14.08 13.60 -23.40
CA THR A 169 13.74 14.96 -22.98
C THR A 169 15.00 15.83 -22.91
N ASP A 170 14.82 17.12 -23.18
CA ASP A 170 15.86 18.14 -23.00
C ASP A 170 15.82 18.72 -21.58
N SER A 171 14.78 18.42 -20.79
CA SER A 171 14.65 18.81 -19.40
C SER A 171 15.67 18.07 -18.54
N GLY A 172 16.53 18.81 -17.85
CA GLY A 172 17.46 18.27 -16.86
C GLY A 172 16.87 18.11 -15.45
N GLU A 173 15.54 18.32 -15.28
CA GLU A 173 14.89 18.32 -13.97
C GLU A 173 14.59 16.88 -13.51
N PRO A 174 15.29 16.37 -12.48
CA PRO A 174 15.18 14.98 -12.05
C PRO A 174 13.85 14.68 -11.33
N LEU A 175 13.10 15.71 -10.93
CA LEU A 175 11.83 15.54 -10.23
C LEU A 175 10.64 15.33 -11.16
N LEU A 176 10.83 15.51 -12.49
CA LEU A 176 9.80 15.30 -13.50
C LEU A 176 9.97 13.93 -14.15
N SER A 177 8.94 13.08 -14.08
CA SER A 177 8.99 11.76 -14.72
C SER A 177 8.72 11.83 -16.23
N VAL A 178 7.82 12.71 -16.66
CA VAL A 178 7.47 12.96 -18.06
C VAL A 178 7.30 14.48 -18.24
N PRO A 179 8.39 15.23 -18.51
CA PRO A 179 8.36 16.67 -18.70
C PRO A 179 7.51 17.10 -19.89
N ALA A 180 7.14 18.40 -19.95
CA ALA A 180 6.27 18.95 -20.99
C ALA A 180 6.77 18.67 -22.41
N ASP A 181 8.08 18.81 -22.68
CA ASP A 181 8.69 18.52 -23.98
C ASP A 181 8.57 17.04 -24.39
N ALA A 182 8.65 16.13 -23.42
CA ALA A 182 8.42 14.71 -23.66
C ALA A 182 6.94 14.43 -23.95
N ARG A 183 6.01 15.12 -23.25
CA ARG A 183 4.57 14.99 -23.49
C ARG A 183 4.18 15.51 -24.88
N GLU A 184 4.75 16.65 -25.31
CA GLU A 184 4.53 17.17 -26.66
C GLU A 184 4.93 16.17 -27.75
N LYS A 185 6.10 15.52 -27.60
CA LYS A 185 6.52 14.44 -28.51
C LYS A 185 5.55 13.28 -28.51
N LEU A 186 5.05 12.88 -27.32
CA LEU A 186 4.07 11.81 -27.19
C LEU A 186 2.72 12.15 -27.86
N TYR A 187 2.23 13.39 -27.73
CA TYR A 187 1.01 13.82 -28.41
C TYR A 187 1.18 13.87 -29.92
N ALA A 188 2.36 14.22 -30.42
CA ALA A 188 2.64 14.24 -31.86
C ALA A 188 2.72 12.85 -32.49
N GLU A 189 3.24 11.86 -31.75
CA GLU A 189 3.47 10.52 -32.28
C GLU A 189 2.34 9.54 -31.96
N ILE A 190 1.58 9.76 -30.88
CA ILE A 190 0.55 8.83 -30.41
C ILE A 190 -0.83 9.51 -30.42
N PRO A 191 -1.61 9.34 -31.52
CA PRO A 191 -2.92 9.99 -31.66
C PRO A 191 -3.89 9.67 -30.50
N GLN A 192 -3.75 8.51 -29.88
CA GLN A 192 -4.58 8.10 -28.73
C GLN A 192 -4.33 8.95 -27.46
N LEU A 193 -3.15 9.58 -27.37
CA LEU A 193 -2.84 10.47 -26.24
C LEU A 193 -3.27 11.92 -26.51
N GLN A 194 -3.54 12.30 -27.75
CA GLN A 194 -4.00 13.68 -28.08
C GLN A 194 -5.29 14.05 -27.38
N CYS A 195 -6.19 13.09 -27.14
CA CYS A 195 -7.43 13.36 -26.42
C CYS A 195 -7.20 13.74 -24.95
N LEU A 196 -6.04 13.41 -24.38
CA LEU A 196 -5.68 13.78 -23.00
C LEU A 196 -4.96 15.13 -22.92
N GLN A 197 -4.52 15.69 -24.06
CA GLN A 197 -3.73 16.92 -24.11
C GLN A 197 -4.46 18.08 -23.46
N TYR A 198 -5.73 18.32 -23.81
CA TYR A 198 -6.53 19.38 -23.19
C TYR A 198 -6.56 19.28 -21.67
N TRP A 199 -6.85 18.08 -21.15
CA TRP A 199 -6.96 17.85 -19.71
C TRP A 199 -5.65 18.05 -18.98
N LEU A 200 -4.53 17.62 -19.57
CA LEU A 200 -3.21 17.73 -18.94
C LEU A 200 -2.59 19.12 -19.08
N GLU A 201 -2.81 19.83 -20.19
CA GLU A 201 -2.09 21.06 -20.48
C GLU A 201 -2.95 22.33 -20.32
N GLU A 202 -4.28 22.22 -20.41
CA GLU A 202 -5.15 23.39 -20.44
C GLU A 202 -6.21 23.41 -19.33
N ASP A 203 -6.64 22.25 -18.80
CA ASP A 203 -7.68 22.22 -17.77
C ASP A 203 -7.19 22.81 -16.44
N PRO A 204 -7.77 23.95 -15.97
CA PRO A 204 -7.27 24.62 -14.77
C PRO A 204 -7.47 23.80 -13.49
N GLN A 205 -8.51 22.97 -13.45
CA GLN A 205 -8.81 22.18 -12.26
C GLN A 205 -7.77 21.06 -12.08
N LEU A 206 -7.48 20.31 -13.14
CA LEU A 206 -6.51 19.23 -13.10
C LEU A 206 -5.10 19.75 -12.84
N GLN A 207 -4.75 20.90 -13.45
CA GLN A 207 -3.47 21.55 -13.19
C GLN A 207 -3.34 21.99 -11.72
N ASN A 208 -4.35 22.63 -11.17
CA ASN A 208 -4.34 23.07 -9.77
C ASN A 208 -4.26 21.89 -8.78
N ASP A 209 -4.84 20.75 -9.13
CA ASP A 209 -4.86 19.55 -8.27
C ASP A 209 -3.52 18.79 -8.29
N PHE A 210 -2.79 18.82 -9.40
CA PHE A 210 -1.65 17.91 -9.61
C PHE A 210 -0.34 18.57 -10.04
N ARG A 211 -0.34 19.80 -10.60
CA ARG A 211 0.89 20.53 -10.94
C ARG A 211 1.60 21.01 -9.68
N ASP A 212 2.90 20.94 -9.71
CA ASP A 212 3.74 21.53 -8.68
C ASP A 212 3.97 23.03 -9.00
N PRO A 213 3.58 23.95 -8.13
CA PRO A 213 3.73 25.38 -8.39
C PRO A 213 5.18 25.85 -8.52
N GLU A 214 6.15 25.14 -7.92
CA GLU A 214 7.56 25.50 -7.96
C GLU A 214 8.21 25.08 -9.28
N LEU A 215 7.76 23.95 -9.85
CA LEU A 215 8.29 23.36 -11.08
C LEU A 215 7.49 23.77 -12.32
N ASP A 216 6.31 24.36 -12.11
CA ASP A 216 5.31 24.65 -13.17
C ASP A 216 5.02 23.42 -14.06
N ASP A 217 5.12 22.23 -13.48
CA ASP A 217 4.91 20.95 -14.16
C ASP A 217 4.50 19.85 -13.18
N TYR A 218 4.22 18.65 -13.67
CA TYR A 218 3.80 17.50 -12.85
C TYR A 218 5.02 16.80 -12.24
N ARG A 219 5.14 16.89 -10.91
CA ARG A 219 6.15 16.11 -10.18
C ARG A 219 5.91 14.59 -10.40
N ALA A 220 6.98 13.79 -10.36
CA ALA A 220 6.97 12.36 -10.73
C ALA A 220 5.74 11.57 -10.27
N GLY A 221 5.40 11.62 -9.00
CA GLY A 221 4.22 10.91 -8.47
C GLY A 221 2.88 11.53 -8.91
N SER A 222 2.80 12.86 -9.04
CA SER A 222 1.58 13.57 -9.42
C SER A 222 1.18 13.30 -10.86
N PHE A 223 2.15 13.13 -11.78
CA PHE A 223 1.86 12.84 -13.18
C PHE A 223 1.03 11.56 -13.38
N TYR A 224 1.33 10.50 -12.62
CA TYR A 224 0.57 9.25 -12.71
C TYR A 224 -0.90 9.42 -12.31
N TRP A 225 -1.17 10.28 -11.33
CA TRP A 225 -2.54 10.59 -10.93
C TRP A 225 -3.22 11.54 -11.91
N ALA A 226 -2.48 12.52 -12.44
CA ALA A 226 -3.00 13.47 -13.42
C ALA A 226 -3.46 12.77 -14.70
N ILE A 227 -2.61 11.90 -15.29
CA ILE A 227 -2.97 11.18 -16.53
C ILE A 227 -4.14 10.21 -16.31
N ARG A 228 -4.21 9.56 -15.15
CA ARG A 228 -5.34 8.69 -14.80
C ARG A 228 -6.64 9.49 -14.67
N ARG A 229 -6.57 10.67 -14.06
CA ARG A 229 -7.71 11.57 -13.94
C ARG A 229 -8.11 12.15 -15.29
N ALA A 230 -7.16 12.54 -16.13
CA ALA A 230 -7.40 12.99 -17.49
C ALA A 230 -8.12 11.92 -18.33
N ALA A 231 -7.67 10.67 -18.24
CA ALA A 231 -8.32 9.55 -18.92
C ALA A 231 -9.75 9.31 -18.42
N GLN A 232 -10.01 9.49 -17.12
CA GLN A 232 -11.37 9.42 -16.59
C GLN A 232 -12.25 10.55 -17.12
N TYR A 233 -11.75 11.78 -17.15
CA TYR A 233 -12.49 12.92 -17.69
C TYR A 233 -12.80 12.74 -19.17
N GLU A 234 -11.82 12.30 -19.96
CA GLU A 234 -12.03 12.04 -21.39
C GLU A 234 -13.07 10.92 -21.63
N ALA A 235 -13.09 9.88 -20.80
CA ALA A 235 -14.08 8.82 -20.90
C ALA A 235 -15.52 9.31 -20.61
N PHE A 236 -15.70 10.31 -19.75
CA PHE A 236 -17.00 10.86 -19.37
C PHE A 236 -17.41 12.10 -20.19
N MET A 237 -16.44 12.91 -20.65
CA MET A 237 -16.64 14.17 -21.37
C MET A 237 -15.60 14.28 -22.50
N PRO A 238 -15.75 13.55 -23.61
CA PRO A 238 -14.79 13.61 -24.71
C PRO A 238 -14.58 15.01 -25.22
N THR A 239 -13.32 15.46 -25.27
CA THR A 239 -12.93 16.80 -25.76
C THR A 239 -12.74 16.85 -27.26
N LEU A 240 -12.43 15.69 -27.86
CA LEU A 240 -12.26 15.56 -29.30
C LEU A 240 -13.37 14.67 -29.89
N PRO A 241 -13.94 15.02 -31.05
CA PRO A 241 -14.74 14.07 -31.80
C PRO A 241 -13.85 12.87 -32.14
N PRO A 242 -14.41 11.64 -32.18
CA PRO A 242 -13.64 10.47 -32.55
C PRO A 242 -12.89 10.75 -33.86
N PRO A 243 -11.61 10.37 -33.99
CA PRO A 243 -10.83 10.62 -35.18
C PRO A 243 -11.60 10.07 -36.38
N MET A 244 -11.88 10.92 -37.35
CA MET A 244 -12.52 10.47 -38.60
C MET A 244 -11.62 9.40 -39.21
N PRO A 245 -12.20 8.26 -39.63
CA PRO A 245 -11.43 7.24 -40.29
C PRO A 245 -10.71 7.90 -41.47
N ILE A 246 -9.38 7.81 -41.46
CA ILE A 246 -8.54 8.33 -42.55
C ILE A 246 -9.07 7.63 -43.82
N GLY A 247 -9.79 8.41 -44.63
CA GLY A 247 -10.30 7.92 -45.91
C GLY A 247 -9.11 7.41 -46.72
N ARG A 248 -9.12 6.13 -47.04
CA ARG A 248 -8.25 5.60 -48.08
C ARG A 248 -8.55 6.35 -49.34
N ALA A 249 -7.67 7.27 -49.73
CA ALA A 249 -7.60 7.81 -51.06
C ALA A 249 -6.86 6.82 -51.97
#